data_974e198e135c4dd56c1f19f11c0c19ff
#
_entry.id   974e198e135c4dd56c1f19f11c0c19ff
#
_cell.length_a   1.000
_cell.length_b   1.000
_cell.length_c   1.000
_cell.angle_alpha   90.00
_cell.angle_beta   90.00
_cell.angle_gamma   90.00
#
_symmetry.space_group_name_H-M   'P 1'
#
loop_
_entity.id
_entity.type
_entity.pdbx_description
1 polymer ?
#
loop_
_entity_poly.entity_id
_entity_poly.type
_entity_poly.pdbx_seq_one_letter_code
_entity_poly.pdbx_strand_id
1 'polypeptide(L)'
;MYKRQGTYGDTVTTAAGANAFSPGFCHGTAGGTAPGACGPDNNRLEYAGRIGYDKRMGGNFVVGGLLEVSKTNARDYTSGYSTTPASYQLGRKLDYAISARARAGYTPGGGALFYATGGVSNAKLDHSFVTTNTTNSFTEVNDGKRVWGWQAGGGAEVMVTNNVSLGLEYLYNRYSDSKYSVAVGPGTAPASNPFLLASGGTNIRTSDKNFDYHSLRASLSFQF
;
A
#
# COMPACT_ATOMS: atom_id res chain seq x y z
N MET A 1 -5.22 -1.00 -11.81
CA MET A 1 -4.85 -0.35 -10.56
C MET A 1 -3.65 0.57 -10.82
N TYR A 2 -3.74 1.83 -10.43
CA TYR A 2 -2.66 2.81 -10.54
C TYR A 2 -2.19 3.14 -9.13
N LYS A 3 -0.91 2.91 -8.82
CA LYS A 3 -0.30 3.38 -7.59
C LYS A 3 0.43 4.67 -7.89
N ARG A 4 0.11 5.72 -7.13
CA ARG A 4 0.97 6.89 -7.08
C ARG A 4 2.23 6.46 -6.33
N GLN A 5 3.39 6.54 -6.98
CA GLN A 5 4.66 6.41 -6.28
C GLN A 5 4.66 7.32 -5.07
N GLY A 6 5.15 6.80 -3.96
CA GLY A 6 5.60 7.65 -2.88
C GLY A 6 6.37 8.82 -3.49
N THR A 7 6.06 10.01 -3.06
CA THR A 7 6.67 11.25 -3.54
C THR A 7 8.19 11.05 -3.66
N TYR A 8 8.81 11.71 -4.61
CA TYR A 8 10.27 11.79 -4.82
C TYR A 8 11.12 12.15 -3.59
N GLY A 9 10.57 12.06 -2.41
CA GLY A 9 11.15 12.32 -1.11
C GLY A 9 11.12 11.14 -0.14
N ASP A 10 10.65 9.95 -0.56
CA ASP A 10 10.69 8.81 0.33
C ASP A 10 12.12 8.29 0.48
N THR A 11 12.59 8.19 1.71
CA THR A 11 13.98 7.85 2.04
C THR A 11 14.04 6.72 3.07
N VAL A 12 15.18 6.06 3.12
CA VAL A 12 15.49 5.12 4.21
C VAL A 12 16.05 5.93 5.38
N THR A 13 15.38 5.85 6.53
CA THR A 13 15.74 6.58 7.74
C THR A 13 16.02 5.66 8.92
N THR A 14 16.72 6.17 9.93
CA THR A 14 16.78 5.50 11.23
C THR A 14 15.43 5.53 11.94
N ALA A 15 15.27 4.74 13.00
CA ALA A 15 14.07 4.77 13.83
C ALA A 15 13.82 6.12 14.50
N ALA A 16 14.87 6.90 14.75
CA ALA A 16 14.79 8.27 15.28
C ALA A 16 14.38 9.29 14.19
N GLY A 17 14.22 8.86 12.94
CA GLY A 17 13.85 9.73 11.82
C GLY A 17 15.02 10.44 11.16
N ALA A 18 16.25 10.23 11.65
CA ALA A 18 17.43 10.79 11.00
C ALA A 18 17.68 10.11 9.64
N ASN A 19 17.99 10.91 8.63
CA ASN A 19 18.41 10.37 7.35
C ASN A 19 19.85 9.86 7.45
N ALA A 20 20.00 8.55 7.61
CA ALA A 20 21.31 7.90 7.73
C ALA A 20 21.91 7.54 6.35
N PHE A 21 21.14 7.72 5.27
CA PHE A 21 21.51 7.27 3.94
C PHE A 21 21.35 8.40 2.94
N SER A 22 22.24 8.42 1.96
CA SER A 22 21.97 9.22 0.76
C SER A 22 20.68 8.74 0.13
N PRO A 23 19.82 9.64 -0.37
CA PRO A 23 18.58 9.25 -0.99
C PRO A 23 18.87 8.31 -2.16
N GLY A 24 18.40 7.11 -2.05
CA GLY A 24 18.29 6.19 -3.16
C GLY A 24 16.82 6.07 -3.47
N PHE A 25 16.45 6.25 -4.71
CA PHE A 25 15.06 6.34 -5.08
C PHE A 25 14.66 5.17 -5.89
N CYS A 26 13.43 4.79 -5.67
CA CYS A 26 12.70 3.97 -6.59
C CYS A 26 13.12 2.51 -6.55
N HIS A 27 12.52 1.72 -7.36
CA HIS A 27 12.78 0.31 -7.55
C HIS A 27 14.23 0.02 -7.93
N GLY A 28 15.19 0.50 -7.16
CA GLY A 28 16.58 0.16 -7.34
C GLY A 28 16.81 -1.32 -7.05
N THR A 29 17.51 -2.01 -7.93
CA THR A 29 18.17 -3.25 -7.55
C THR A 29 19.20 -2.92 -6.49
N ALA A 30 19.26 -3.68 -5.38
CA ALA A 30 20.31 -3.51 -4.41
C ALA A 30 21.67 -3.66 -5.10
N GLY A 31 22.49 -2.63 -5.02
CA GLY A 31 23.80 -2.56 -5.64
C GLY A 31 24.75 -1.71 -4.81
N GLY A 32 26.04 -1.82 -5.03
CA GLY A 32 27.06 -1.03 -4.33
C GLY A 32 27.14 0.44 -4.78
N THR A 33 26.32 0.86 -5.72
CA THR A 33 26.29 2.21 -6.28
C THR A 33 24.94 2.86 -6.06
N ALA A 34 24.88 4.18 -6.05
CA ALA A 34 23.62 4.90 -5.99
C ALA A 34 22.69 4.43 -7.12
N PRO A 35 21.42 4.15 -6.84
CA PRO A 35 20.49 3.73 -7.87
C PRO A 35 20.35 4.80 -8.94
N GLY A 36 20.25 4.37 -10.19
CA GLY A 36 19.97 5.25 -11.33
C GLY A 36 18.56 5.84 -11.26
N ALA A 37 18.14 6.46 -12.34
CA ALA A 37 16.84 7.11 -12.46
C ALA A 37 15.69 6.15 -12.15
N CYS A 38 14.71 6.64 -11.44
CA CYS A 38 13.52 5.92 -11.03
C CYS A 38 12.51 5.76 -12.17
N GLY A 39 12.02 4.55 -12.37
CA GLY A 39 10.84 4.31 -13.18
C GLY A 39 9.55 4.36 -12.33
N PRO A 40 8.39 4.59 -12.95
CA PRO A 40 7.11 4.49 -12.26
C PRO A 40 6.83 3.06 -11.80
N ASP A 41 6.11 2.92 -10.69
CA ASP A 41 5.58 1.62 -10.28
C ASP A 41 4.68 1.04 -11.38
N ASN A 42 4.87 -0.22 -11.67
CA ASN A 42 4.05 -0.90 -12.68
C ASN A 42 2.61 -1.05 -12.19
N ASN A 43 1.67 -0.77 -13.07
CA ASN A 43 0.26 -1.08 -12.83
C ASN A 43 0.10 -2.57 -12.52
N ARG A 44 -0.72 -2.88 -11.53
CA ARG A 44 -0.97 -4.25 -11.08
C ARG A 44 -2.45 -4.58 -11.16
N LEU A 45 -2.73 -5.84 -11.39
CA LEU A 45 -4.09 -6.36 -11.37
C LEU A 45 -4.57 -6.51 -9.93
N GLU A 46 -5.83 -6.13 -9.71
CA GLU A 46 -6.56 -6.36 -8.48
C GLU A 46 -7.87 -7.05 -8.81
N TYR A 47 -8.24 -8.07 -8.04
CA TYR A 47 -9.53 -8.74 -8.12
C TYR A 47 -10.16 -8.82 -6.74
N ALA A 48 -11.49 -8.78 -6.72
CA ALA A 48 -12.25 -8.77 -5.48
C ALA A 48 -13.56 -9.53 -5.61
N GLY A 49 -13.97 -10.13 -4.49
CA GLY A 49 -15.32 -10.63 -4.29
C GLY A 49 -16.03 -9.73 -3.26
N ARG A 50 -17.27 -9.37 -3.53
CA ARG A 50 -18.06 -8.50 -2.63
C ARG A 50 -19.48 -9.00 -2.45
N ILE A 51 -20.03 -8.73 -1.28
CA ILE A 51 -21.44 -8.91 -0.94
C ILE A 51 -21.94 -7.63 -0.29
N GLY A 52 -23.16 -7.21 -0.59
CA GLY A 52 -23.70 -5.98 -0.03
C GLY A 52 -25.21 -5.96 -0.04
N TYR A 53 -25.74 -4.95 0.63
CA TYR A 53 -27.16 -4.65 0.66
C TYR A 53 -27.40 -3.17 0.43
N ASP A 54 -28.34 -2.87 -0.46
CA ASP A 54 -28.78 -1.51 -0.75
C ASP A 54 -30.26 -1.35 -0.47
N LYS A 55 -30.58 -0.19 0.08
CA LYS A 55 -31.96 0.22 0.34
C LYS A 55 -32.26 1.54 -0.36
N ARG A 56 -33.35 1.58 -1.11
CA ARG A 56 -33.89 2.84 -1.61
C ARG A 56 -34.55 3.62 -0.48
N MET A 57 -34.11 4.86 -0.32
CA MET A 57 -34.63 5.81 0.66
C MET A 57 -35.44 6.81 -0.11
N GLY A 58 -36.68 6.77 -0.20
CA GLY A 58 -37.59 7.74 -0.87
C GLY A 58 -37.00 8.48 -2.10
N GLY A 59 -37.75 8.67 -3.13
CA GLY A 59 -37.25 9.24 -4.39
C GLY A 59 -36.20 8.35 -5.05
N ASN A 60 -35.13 8.96 -5.54
CA ASN A 60 -34.08 8.30 -6.31
C ASN A 60 -32.81 8.03 -5.49
N PHE A 61 -32.84 8.18 -4.17
CA PHE A 61 -31.67 7.96 -3.32
C PHE A 61 -31.56 6.51 -2.89
N VAL A 62 -30.30 6.03 -2.85
CA VAL A 62 -29.94 4.69 -2.41
C VAL A 62 -28.86 4.80 -1.35
N VAL A 63 -29.01 4.06 -0.26
CA VAL A 63 -27.96 3.89 0.76
C VAL A 63 -27.71 2.40 0.97
N GLY A 64 -26.48 2.03 1.20
CA GLY A 64 -26.13 0.64 1.37
C GLY A 64 -24.79 0.42 2.05
N GLY A 65 -24.47 -0.84 2.22
CA GLY A 65 -23.21 -1.28 2.77
C GLY A 65 -22.73 -2.55 2.09
N LEU A 66 -21.42 -2.73 2.07
CA LEU A 66 -20.81 -3.92 1.47
C LEU A 66 -19.60 -4.40 2.27
N LEU A 67 -19.38 -5.69 2.19
CA LEU A 67 -18.17 -6.37 2.62
C LEU A 67 -17.43 -6.85 1.38
N GLU A 68 -16.13 -6.71 1.38
CA GLU A 68 -15.30 -7.05 0.24
C GLU A 68 -14.01 -7.73 0.70
N VAL A 69 -13.59 -8.75 -0.04
CA VAL A 69 -12.25 -9.33 0.05
C VAL A 69 -11.57 -9.09 -1.28
N SER A 70 -10.42 -8.41 -1.25
CA SER A 70 -9.63 -8.12 -2.44
C SER A 70 -8.23 -8.70 -2.34
N LYS A 71 -7.66 -9.04 -3.47
CA LYS A 71 -6.28 -9.48 -3.61
C LYS A 71 -5.59 -8.68 -4.71
N THR A 72 -4.37 -8.23 -4.41
CA THR A 72 -3.55 -7.49 -5.37
C THR A 72 -2.07 -7.82 -5.16
N ASN A 73 -1.28 -7.56 -6.19
CA ASN A 73 0.17 -7.65 -6.12
C ASN A 73 0.81 -6.24 -6.10
N ALA A 74 0.11 -5.25 -5.55
CA ALA A 74 0.64 -3.90 -5.40
C ALA A 74 1.93 -3.94 -4.57
N ARG A 75 2.97 -3.31 -5.08
CA ARG A 75 4.29 -3.25 -4.43
C ARG A 75 4.78 -1.82 -4.42
N ASP A 76 5.60 -1.55 -3.44
CA ASP A 76 6.29 -0.29 -3.25
C ASP A 76 7.70 -0.57 -2.79
N TYR A 77 8.66 0.22 -3.28
CA TYR A 77 10.07 0.06 -2.94
C TYR A 77 10.69 1.41 -2.61
N THR A 78 11.46 1.41 -1.53
CA THR A 78 12.28 2.54 -1.14
C THR A 78 13.73 2.06 -1.05
N SER A 79 14.66 2.79 -1.65
CA SER A 79 16.08 2.46 -1.64
C SER A 79 16.87 3.54 -0.96
N GLY A 80 17.91 3.14 -0.25
CA GLY A 80 18.92 4.02 0.32
C GLY A 80 20.32 3.54 -0.03
N TYR A 81 21.29 4.43 0.06
CA TYR A 81 22.69 4.16 -0.23
C TYR A 81 23.55 4.76 0.86
N SER A 82 24.50 3.98 1.39
CA SER A 82 25.46 4.48 2.37
C SER A 82 26.78 4.88 1.71
N THR A 83 27.49 5.82 2.34
CA THR A 83 28.82 6.29 1.89
C THR A 83 29.89 5.20 1.92
N THR A 84 29.78 4.23 2.81
CA THR A 84 30.46 2.94 2.67
C THR A 84 29.66 2.18 1.62
N PRO A 85 30.21 1.83 0.45
CA PRO A 85 29.41 1.50 -0.73
C PRO A 85 28.51 0.30 -0.48
N ALA A 86 27.31 0.55 0.02
CA ALA A 86 26.26 -0.43 0.23
C ALA A 86 24.89 0.18 -0.06
N SER A 87 24.01 -0.60 -0.63
CA SER A 87 22.62 -0.23 -0.86
C SER A 87 21.69 -0.98 0.07
N TYR A 88 20.54 -0.36 0.33
CA TYR A 88 19.47 -0.86 1.20
C TYR A 88 18.16 -0.66 0.47
N GLN A 89 17.39 -1.72 0.31
CA GLN A 89 16.08 -1.66 -0.33
C GLN A 89 15.04 -2.22 0.62
N LEU A 90 14.02 -1.43 0.90
CA LEU A 90 12.84 -1.84 1.65
C LEU A 90 11.67 -1.95 0.67
N GLY A 91 11.04 -3.11 0.65
CA GLY A 91 9.87 -3.37 -0.19
C GLY A 91 8.63 -3.61 0.66
N ARG A 92 7.47 -3.22 0.14
CA ARG A 92 6.15 -3.50 0.70
C ARG A 92 5.26 -4.10 -0.38
N LYS A 93 4.52 -5.14 -0.03
CA LYS A 93 3.57 -5.80 -0.93
C LYS A 93 2.26 -6.02 -0.20
N LEU A 94 1.16 -5.58 -0.79
CA LEU A 94 -0.17 -5.94 -0.32
C LEU A 94 -0.52 -7.34 -0.84
N ASP A 95 -0.82 -8.26 0.08
CA ASP A 95 -1.27 -9.62 -0.26
C ASP A 95 -2.79 -9.65 -0.44
N TYR A 96 -3.54 -9.34 0.61
CA TYR A 96 -5.00 -9.23 0.54
C TYR A 96 -5.53 -8.17 1.52
N ALA A 97 -6.74 -7.70 1.25
CA ALA A 97 -7.47 -6.79 2.13
C ALA A 97 -8.91 -7.25 2.33
N ILE A 98 -9.42 -7.00 3.53
CA ILE A 98 -10.83 -7.18 3.89
C ILE A 98 -11.38 -5.81 4.23
N SER A 99 -12.48 -5.41 3.60
CA SER A 99 -13.04 -4.06 3.71
C SER A 99 -14.52 -4.11 4.07
N ALA A 100 -14.95 -3.13 4.85
CA ALA A 100 -16.36 -2.82 5.08
C ALA A 100 -16.59 -1.37 4.67
N ARG A 101 -17.51 -1.16 3.72
CA ARG A 101 -17.77 0.17 3.15
C ARG A 101 -19.26 0.49 3.18
N ALA A 102 -19.61 1.72 3.48
CA ALA A 102 -20.92 2.28 3.19
C ALA A 102 -20.93 2.88 1.79
N ARG A 103 -22.11 2.92 1.17
CA ARG A 103 -22.32 3.66 -0.08
C ARG A 103 -23.60 4.46 -0.03
N ALA A 104 -23.58 5.62 -0.68
CA ALA A 104 -24.73 6.46 -0.87
C ALA A 104 -24.76 6.95 -2.32
N GLY A 105 -25.90 6.86 -2.96
CA GLY A 105 -26.00 7.13 -4.38
C GLY A 105 -27.36 7.68 -4.81
N TYR A 106 -27.42 8.01 -6.07
CA TYR A 106 -28.57 8.56 -6.74
C TYR A 106 -28.84 7.81 -8.05
N THR A 107 -30.12 7.49 -8.28
CA THR A 107 -30.59 6.80 -9.47
C THR A 107 -31.47 7.75 -10.29
N PRO A 108 -30.94 8.41 -11.33
CA PRO A 108 -31.70 9.42 -12.10
C PRO A 108 -32.85 8.82 -12.94
N GLY A 109 -33.09 7.54 -12.84
CA GLY A 109 -34.00 6.76 -13.68
C GLY A 109 -33.23 5.87 -14.64
N GLY A 110 -33.92 4.92 -15.29
CA GLY A 110 -33.33 4.10 -16.35
C GLY A 110 -32.33 3.03 -15.90
N GLY A 111 -32.24 2.68 -14.59
CA GLY A 111 -31.43 1.57 -14.12
C GLY A 111 -29.96 1.91 -13.86
N ALA A 112 -29.57 3.17 -13.90
CA ALA A 112 -28.23 3.61 -13.54
C ALA A 112 -28.19 4.11 -12.10
N LEU A 113 -27.17 3.71 -11.33
CA LEU A 113 -26.84 4.19 -9.99
C LEU A 113 -25.47 4.87 -10.02
N PHE A 114 -25.41 6.12 -9.60
CA PHE A 114 -24.17 6.83 -9.31
C PHE A 114 -23.99 6.92 -7.81
N TYR A 115 -22.80 6.57 -7.29
CA TYR A 115 -22.59 6.51 -5.84
C TYR A 115 -21.21 6.98 -5.41
N ALA A 116 -21.14 7.48 -4.19
CA ALA A 116 -19.93 7.62 -3.41
C ALA A 116 -19.85 6.47 -2.40
N THR A 117 -18.66 6.03 -2.07
CA THR A 117 -18.41 4.95 -1.11
C THR A 117 -17.23 5.29 -0.21
N GLY A 118 -17.27 4.79 1.02
CA GLY A 118 -16.16 4.93 1.94
C GLY A 118 -16.27 3.96 3.11
N GLY A 119 -15.13 3.62 3.70
CA GLY A 119 -15.12 2.68 4.82
C GLY A 119 -13.73 2.30 5.29
N VAL A 120 -13.70 1.29 6.14
CA VAL A 120 -12.49 0.78 6.77
C VAL A 120 -12.01 -0.49 6.08
N SER A 121 -10.71 -0.71 6.12
CA SER A 121 -10.07 -1.87 5.53
C SER A 121 -8.96 -2.38 6.41
N ASN A 122 -8.80 -3.70 6.46
CA ASN A 122 -7.69 -4.38 7.12
C ASN A 122 -6.94 -5.19 6.09
N ALA A 123 -5.66 -4.88 5.89
CA ALA A 123 -4.82 -5.51 4.89
C ALA A 123 -3.65 -6.26 5.51
N LYS A 124 -3.20 -7.31 4.84
CA LYS A 124 -1.92 -7.96 5.11
C LYS A 124 -0.87 -7.37 4.20
N LEU A 125 0.17 -6.78 4.81
CA LEU A 125 1.36 -6.30 4.12
C LEU A 125 2.53 -7.25 4.40
N ASP A 126 3.12 -7.76 3.34
CA ASP A 126 4.39 -8.48 3.38
C ASP A 126 5.51 -7.49 3.05
N HIS A 127 6.58 -7.54 3.81
CA HIS A 127 7.75 -6.70 3.62
C HIS A 127 8.90 -7.50 3.05
N SER A 128 9.89 -6.80 2.54
CA SER A 128 11.15 -7.40 2.09
C SER A 128 12.28 -6.42 2.32
N PHE A 129 13.41 -6.94 2.75
CA PHE A 129 14.62 -6.18 2.92
C PHE A 129 15.77 -6.82 2.14
N VAL A 130 16.46 -6.02 1.35
CA VAL A 130 17.62 -6.47 0.57
C VAL A 130 18.74 -5.43 0.74
N THR A 131 19.96 -5.90 0.99
CA THR A 131 21.14 -5.05 1.12
C THR A 131 22.38 -5.71 0.55
N THR A 132 23.32 -4.89 0.11
CA THR A 132 24.68 -5.31 -0.24
C THR A 132 25.68 -5.19 0.92
N ASN A 133 25.23 -4.70 2.09
CA ASN A 133 26.06 -4.65 3.29
C ASN A 133 26.18 -6.06 3.90
N THR A 134 27.39 -6.62 3.83
CA THR A 134 27.73 -7.94 4.37
C THR A 134 28.40 -7.88 5.75
N THR A 135 28.66 -6.67 6.25
CA THR A 135 29.40 -6.43 7.50
C THR A 135 28.50 -6.43 8.71
N ASN A 136 27.32 -5.77 8.60
CA ASN A 136 26.33 -5.75 9.66
C ASN A 136 25.36 -6.93 9.54
N SER A 137 24.71 -7.30 10.63
CA SER A 137 23.55 -8.19 10.63
C SER A 137 22.26 -7.38 10.55
N PHE A 138 21.23 -7.97 9.92
CA PHE A 138 19.94 -7.31 9.74
C PHE A 138 18.82 -8.26 10.13
N THR A 139 17.85 -7.75 10.90
CA THR A 139 16.70 -8.53 11.36
C THR A 139 15.42 -7.74 11.08
N GLU A 140 14.54 -8.29 10.27
CA GLU A 140 13.24 -7.70 10.01
C GLU A 140 12.33 -7.83 11.23
N VAL A 141 11.65 -6.74 11.58
CA VAL A 141 10.74 -6.66 12.72
C VAL A 141 9.36 -6.26 12.22
N ASN A 142 8.33 -7.00 12.65
CA ASN A 142 6.93 -6.80 12.27
C ASN A 142 6.62 -7.04 10.79
N ASP A 143 7.37 -7.88 10.10
CA ASP A 143 6.98 -8.36 8.77
C ASP A 143 5.67 -9.15 8.79
N GLY A 144 4.92 -9.12 7.69
CA GLY A 144 3.68 -9.87 7.50
C GLY A 144 2.53 -9.49 8.45
N LYS A 145 2.58 -8.33 9.09
CA LYS A 145 1.53 -7.88 10.01
C LYS A 145 0.33 -7.31 9.27
N ARG A 146 -0.83 -7.45 9.89
CA ARG A 146 -2.05 -6.78 9.43
C ARG A 146 -2.02 -5.31 9.81
N VAL A 147 -2.44 -4.47 8.88
CA VAL A 147 -2.53 -3.03 9.04
C VAL A 147 -3.94 -2.55 8.78
N TRP A 148 -4.34 -1.52 9.52
CA TRP A 148 -5.62 -0.87 9.30
C TRP A 148 -5.46 0.29 8.32
N GLY A 149 -6.52 0.49 7.56
CA GLY A 149 -6.61 1.57 6.60
C GLY A 149 -8.05 1.99 6.34
N TRP A 150 -8.21 2.86 5.38
CA TRP A 150 -9.50 3.31 4.90
C TRP A 150 -9.52 3.38 3.37
N GLN A 151 -10.71 3.34 2.84
CA GLN A 151 -10.98 3.45 1.40
C GLN A 151 -12.05 4.50 1.18
N ALA A 152 -11.91 5.28 0.12
CA ALA A 152 -12.93 6.23 -0.32
C ALA A 152 -12.92 6.32 -1.85
N GLY A 153 -14.10 6.52 -2.42
CA GLY A 153 -14.22 6.62 -3.87
C GLY A 153 -15.63 6.79 -4.34
N GLY A 154 -15.87 6.42 -5.57
CA GLY A 154 -17.19 6.48 -6.16
C GLY A 154 -17.25 5.68 -7.45
N GLY A 155 -18.46 5.47 -7.93
CA GLY A 155 -18.67 4.67 -9.13
C GLY A 155 -20.03 4.88 -9.74
N ALA A 156 -20.19 4.19 -10.87
CA ALA A 156 -21.46 4.06 -11.55
C ALA A 156 -21.76 2.58 -11.78
N GLU A 157 -23.01 2.21 -11.65
CA GLU A 157 -23.51 0.86 -11.87
C GLU A 157 -24.76 0.93 -12.76
N VAL A 158 -24.85 0.09 -13.77
CA VAL A 158 -25.96 0.07 -14.72
C VAL A 158 -26.55 -1.34 -14.78
N MET A 159 -27.85 -1.43 -14.63
CA MET A 159 -28.59 -2.68 -14.81
C MET A 159 -28.58 -3.08 -16.28
N VAL A 160 -28.07 -4.27 -16.56
CA VAL A 160 -28.07 -4.87 -17.91
C VAL A 160 -29.28 -5.79 -18.07
N THR A 161 -29.66 -6.46 -17.02
CA THR A 161 -30.89 -7.24 -16.89
C THR A 161 -31.54 -6.96 -15.55
N ASN A 162 -32.69 -7.55 -15.28
CA ASN A 162 -33.38 -7.38 -13.97
C ASN A 162 -32.54 -7.84 -12.76
N ASN A 163 -31.56 -8.71 -13.00
CA ASN A 163 -30.77 -9.33 -11.93
C ASN A 163 -29.24 -9.14 -12.10
N VAL A 164 -28.81 -8.47 -13.18
CA VAL A 164 -27.37 -8.31 -13.48
C VAL A 164 -27.05 -6.85 -13.72
N SER A 165 -26.04 -6.36 -13.04
CA SER A 165 -25.49 -5.01 -13.27
C SER A 165 -24.00 -5.05 -13.60
N LEU A 166 -23.58 -4.07 -14.40
CA LEU A 166 -22.18 -3.75 -14.67
C LEU A 166 -21.82 -2.45 -13.97
N GLY A 167 -20.66 -2.41 -13.36
CA GLY A 167 -20.19 -1.23 -12.65
C GLY A 167 -18.76 -0.85 -12.99
N LEU A 168 -18.48 0.42 -12.82
CA LEU A 168 -17.15 1.00 -12.83
C LEU A 168 -16.96 1.77 -11.54
N GLU A 169 -15.89 1.44 -10.77
CA GLU A 169 -15.61 2.03 -9.48
C GLU A 169 -14.17 2.52 -9.41
N TYR A 170 -13.98 3.74 -8.95
CA TYR A 170 -12.69 4.29 -8.58
C TYR A 170 -12.56 4.32 -7.07
N LEU A 171 -11.42 3.84 -6.52
CA LEU A 171 -11.11 3.87 -5.09
C LEU A 171 -9.71 4.40 -4.84
N TYR A 172 -9.60 5.25 -3.86
CA TYR A 172 -8.37 5.54 -3.15
C TYR A 172 -8.29 4.67 -1.91
N ASN A 173 -7.15 4.03 -1.71
CA ASN A 173 -6.87 3.12 -0.60
C ASN A 173 -5.67 3.64 0.16
N ARG A 174 -5.73 3.67 1.49
CA ARG A 174 -4.62 4.08 2.35
C ARG A 174 -4.54 3.21 3.59
N TYR A 175 -3.37 2.63 3.83
CA TYR A 175 -3.06 1.76 4.96
C TYR A 175 -1.92 2.33 5.78
N SER A 176 -2.02 2.25 7.12
CA SER A 176 -0.98 2.74 8.03
C SER A 176 0.06 1.65 8.28
N ASP A 177 1.26 1.84 7.75
CA ASP A 177 2.39 0.90 7.83
C ASP A 177 3.57 1.53 8.59
N SER A 178 3.34 1.83 9.86
CA SER A 178 4.31 2.54 10.70
C SER A 178 5.17 1.65 11.60
N LYS A 179 4.93 0.34 11.60
CA LYS A 179 5.53 -0.58 12.59
C LYS A 179 6.67 -1.42 12.03
N TYR A 180 6.78 -1.54 10.72
CA TYR A 180 7.86 -2.30 10.11
C TYR A 180 9.20 -1.56 10.26
N SER A 181 10.23 -2.30 10.59
CA SER A 181 11.60 -1.81 10.66
C SER A 181 12.59 -2.95 10.50
N VAL A 182 13.83 -2.61 10.18
CA VAL A 182 14.93 -3.56 10.13
C VAL A 182 15.95 -3.17 11.20
N ALA A 183 16.12 -4.04 12.19
CA ALA A 183 17.11 -3.85 13.24
C ALA A 183 18.50 -4.17 12.69
N VAL A 184 19.44 -3.24 12.91
CA VAL A 184 20.83 -3.41 12.50
C VAL A 184 21.64 -3.88 13.69
N GLY A 185 22.27 -5.03 13.54
CA GLY A 185 23.18 -5.62 14.52
C GLY A 185 24.65 -5.52 14.12
N PRO A 186 25.56 -5.93 14.99
CA PRO A 186 26.99 -5.81 14.74
C PRO A 186 27.49 -6.67 13.58
N GLY A 187 26.97 -7.89 13.42
CA GLY A 187 27.58 -8.82 12.48
C GLY A 187 29.08 -8.97 12.74
N THR A 188 29.89 -8.69 11.71
CA THR A 188 31.35 -8.65 11.78
C THR A 188 31.89 -7.21 11.88
N ALA A 189 31.02 -6.22 12.04
CA ALA A 189 31.40 -4.81 12.06
C ALA A 189 32.21 -4.47 13.33
N PRO A 190 33.23 -3.57 13.21
CA PRO A 190 33.91 -3.05 14.36
C PRO A 190 33.00 -2.15 15.19
N ALA A 191 33.28 -1.99 16.49
CA ALA A 191 32.50 -1.15 17.40
C ALA A 191 32.41 0.33 16.96
N SER A 192 33.31 0.79 16.10
CA SER A 192 33.28 2.12 15.49
C SER A 192 32.30 2.26 14.32
N ASN A 193 31.60 1.19 13.94
CA ASN A 193 30.62 1.23 12.84
C ASN A 193 29.48 2.23 13.15
N PRO A 194 29.17 3.16 12.25
CA PRO A 194 28.17 4.21 12.48
C PRO A 194 26.78 3.68 12.91
N PHE A 195 26.37 2.51 12.44
CA PHE A 195 25.11 1.91 12.85
C PHE A 195 25.10 1.44 14.31
N LEU A 196 26.27 1.21 14.91
CA LEU A 196 26.42 0.70 16.27
C LEU A 196 26.66 1.81 17.30
N LEU A 197 27.02 3.02 16.84
CA LEU A 197 27.32 4.14 17.72
C LEU A 197 26.08 4.79 18.34
N ALA A 198 24.91 4.60 17.74
CA ALA A 198 23.66 5.11 18.29
C ALA A 198 23.26 4.33 19.55
N SER A 199 23.01 5.03 20.64
CA SER A 199 22.50 4.43 21.88
C SER A 199 21.20 3.64 21.59
N GLY A 200 21.19 2.35 21.94
CA GLY A 200 20.07 1.45 21.67
C GLY A 200 20.06 0.81 20.29
N GLY A 201 21.11 0.98 19.48
CA GLY A 201 21.24 0.43 18.14
C GLY A 201 20.50 1.26 17.07
N THR A 202 20.58 0.80 15.85
CA THR A 202 19.92 1.45 14.70
C THR A 202 18.84 0.55 14.13
N ASN A 203 17.65 1.09 13.96
CA ASN A 203 16.57 0.48 13.18
C ASN A 203 16.32 1.34 11.95
N ILE A 204 16.34 0.73 10.79
CA ILE A 204 16.05 1.41 9.52
C ILE A 204 14.62 1.13 9.08
N ARG A 205 14.01 2.11 8.43
CA ARG A 205 12.63 2.05 7.90
C ARG A 205 12.44 3.04 6.76
N THR A 206 11.31 2.95 6.09
CA THR A 206 10.91 3.97 5.12
C THR A 206 10.45 5.24 5.83
N SER A 207 10.70 6.40 5.24
CA SER A 207 10.17 7.69 5.73
C SER A 207 8.65 7.78 5.57
N ASP A 208 8.11 7.20 4.50
CA ASP A 208 6.66 7.08 4.30
C ASP A 208 6.10 5.93 5.13
N LYS A 209 5.21 6.31 6.06
CA LYS A 209 4.51 5.39 6.97
C LYS A 209 3.16 4.91 6.44
N ASN A 210 2.80 5.28 5.22
CA ASN A 210 1.54 4.90 4.62
C ASN A 210 1.78 4.13 3.32
N PHE A 211 0.96 3.13 3.11
CA PHE A 211 0.87 2.44 1.84
C PHE A 211 -0.44 2.87 1.18
N ASP A 212 -0.35 3.65 0.11
CA ASP A 212 -1.54 4.16 -0.57
C ASP A 212 -1.49 3.91 -2.08
N TYR A 213 -2.66 3.69 -2.64
CA TYR A 213 -2.82 3.48 -4.07
C TYR A 213 -4.24 3.80 -4.56
N HIS A 214 -4.33 4.04 -5.85
CA HIS A 214 -5.58 4.24 -6.57
C HIS A 214 -5.94 2.97 -7.34
N SER A 215 -7.19 2.58 -7.32
CA SER A 215 -7.69 1.48 -8.14
C SER A 215 -8.88 1.92 -8.99
N LEU A 216 -8.90 1.47 -10.24
CA LEU A 216 -10.05 1.55 -11.12
C LEU A 216 -10.51 0.11 -11.37
N ARG A 217 -11.78 -0.16 -11.08
CA ARG A 217 -12.33 -1.51 -11.08
C ARG A 217 -13.57 -1.59 -11.96
N ALA A 218 -13.66 -2.59 -12.82
CA ALA A 218 -14.89 -3.02 -13.43
C ALA A 218 -15.54 -4.12 -12.58
N SER A 219 -16.84 -4.16 -12.47
CA SER A 219 -17.57 -5.16 -11.67
C SER A 219 -18.77 -5.71 -12.43
N LEU A 220 -19.04 -6.97 -12.17
CA LEU A 220 -20.27 -7.66 -12.52
C LEU A 220 -20.97 -8.03 -11.20
N SER A 221 -22.23 -7.64 -11.02
CA SER A 221 -22.98 -7.92 -9.80
C SER A 221 -24.29 -8.65 -10.13
N PHE A 222 -24.63 -9.60 -9.27
CA PHE A 222 -25.91 -10.31 -9.33
C PHE A 222 -26.80 -9.78 -8.20
N GLN A 223 -28.03 -9.46 -8.52
CA GLN A 223 -29.04 -8.93 -7.60
C GLN A 223 -30.18 -9.93 -7.46
N PHE A 224 -30.67 -10.11 -6.24
CA PHE A 224 -31.76 -11.03 -5.89
C PHE A 224 -32.57 -10.47 -4.72
#